data_4a4808a5c5ee0422b0f9334d812087ff
#
_entry.id   4a4808a5c5ee0422b0f9334d812087ff
#
_cell.length_a   1.000
_cell.length_b   1.000
_cell.length_c   1.000
_cell.angle_alpha   90.00
_cell.angle_beta   90.00
_cell.angle_gamma   90.00
#
_symmetry.space_group_name_H-M   'P 1'
#
loop_
_entity.id
_entity.type
_entity.pdbx_description
1 polymer ?
#
loop_
_entity_poly.entity_id
_entity_poly.type
_entity_poly.pdbx_seq_one_letter_code
_entity_poly.pdbx_strand_id
1 'polypeptide(L)'
;MKRTKAIILISGNGTNLLNILENIKSGFINMDVSMVISNNSKAKGLDIAENHNIAKMIIDTNESFDYVLSDIVDKNNIDLLILAGFMKILPKTITDKYDGKIINIHPSLLPKHKGLDTHKKVIKAKDKFHGASVHYVTSELDGGPIIIQGRYEVDQYDEEIIKKNIHMIEYQILPIAIKWCVENNIVKLGNKFSFNGEILECPIEHVLKN
;
A
#
# COMPACT_ATOMS: atom_id res chain seq x y z
N MET A 1 -18.92 13.08 10.98
CA MET A 1 -18.67 12.43 9.67
C MET A 1 -18.49 10.93 9.90
N LYS A 2 -18.99 10.07 9.00
CA LYS A 2 -18.72 8.62 9.04
C LYS A 2 -17.22 8.39 8.85
N ARG A 3 -16.57 7.58 9.70
CA ARG A 3 -15.16 7.24 9.52
C ARG A 3 -15.00 6.30 8.33
N THR A 4 -13.95 6.50 7.56
CA THR A 4 -13.57 5.59 6.45
C THR A 4 -13.27 4.20 7.00
N LYS A 5 -13.89 3.18 6.44
CA LYS A 5 -13.63 1.78 6.79
C LYS A 5 -12.65 1.15 5.82
N ALA A 6 -11.58 0.57 6.33
CA ALA A 6 -10.58 -0.08 5.49
C ALA A 6 -10.35 -1.55 5.85
N ILE A 7 -9.92 -2.30 4.84
CA ILE A 7 -9.28 -3.60 4.99
C ILE A 7 -7.81 -3.47 4.59
N ILE A 8 -6.92 -4.07 5.39
CA ILE A 8 -5.49 -4.10 5.10
C ILE A 8 -5.09 -5.53 4.71
N LEU A 9 -4.50 -5.69 3.53
CA LEU A 9 -4.01 -6.97 3.01
C LEU A 9 -2.50 -7.06 3.22
N ILE A 10 -2.05 -8.21 3.76
CA ILE A 10 -0.66 -8.46 4.11
C ILE A 10 -0.23 -9.88 3.70
N SER A 11 1.08 -10.15 3.58
CA SER A 11 1.61 -11.51 3.38
C SER A 11 2.76 -11.87 4.35
N GLY A 12 3.28 -10.90 5.09
CA GLY A 12 4.54 -11.06 5.84
C GLY A 12 4.53 -10.49 7.26
N ASN A 13 5.63 -9.81 7.60
CA ASN A 13 5.90 -9.33 8.97
C ASN A 13 4.92 -8.27 9.49
N GLY A 14 4.22 -7.54 8.61
CA GLY A 14 3.23 -6.54 9.01
C GLY A 14 3.82 -5.22 9.53
N THR A 15 5.06 -4.88 9.15
CA THR A 15 5.71 -3.63 9.62
C THR A 15 4.95 -2.40 9.13
N ASN A 16 4.49 -2.39 7.88
CA ASN A 16 3.63 -1.32 7.36
C ASN A 16 2.25 -1.32 8.03
N LEU A 17 1.67 -2.50 8.36
CA LEU A 17 0.44 -2.58 9.14
C LEU A 17 0.62 -1.90 10.50
N LEU A 18 1.68 -2.23 11.24
CA LEU A 18 1.95 -1.62 12.55
C LEU A 18 2.08 -0.09 12.43
N ASN A 19 2.83 0.39 11.45
CA ASN A 19 2.98 1.82 11.19
C ASN A 19 1.62 2.51 10.92
N ILE A 20 0.73 1.89 10.12
CA ILE A 20 -0.63 2.41 9.89
C ILE A 20 -1.41 2.50 11.20
N LEU A 21 -1.38 1.45 12.03
CA LEU A 21 -2.11 1.41 13.29
C LEU A 21 -1.62 2.46 14.30
N GLU A 22 -0.30 2.69 14.37
CA GLU A 22 0.30 3.75 15.18
C GLU A 22 -0.15 5.14 14.73
N ASN A 23 -0.22 5.38 13.41
CA ASN A 23 -0.72 6.63 12.85
C ASN A 23 -2.24 6.84 13.08
N ILE A 24 -3.03 5.77 13.12
CA ILE A 24 -4.43 5.85 13.56
C ILE A 24 -4.52 6.18 15.05
N LYS A 25 -3.74 5.51 15.87
CA LYS A 25 -3.70 5.72 17.32
C LYS A 25 -3.26 7.15 17.70
N SER A 26 -2.33 7.73 16.97
CA SER A 26 -1.88 9.12 17.16
C SER A 26 -2.89 10.17 16.68
N GLY A 27 -3.94 9.75 15.95
CA GLY A 27 -4.92 10.66 15.35
C GLY A 27 -4.47 11.27 14.02
N PHE A 28 -3.30 10.87 13.47
CA PHE A 28 -2.84 11.34 12.17
C PHE A 28 -3.72 10.83 11.01
N ILE A 29 -4.24 9.59 11.12
CA ILE A 29 -5.20 8.99 10.19
C ILE A 29 -6.53 8.77 10.91
N ASN A 30 -7.62 9.36 10.40
CA ASN A 30 -8.96 9.16 10.94
C ASN A 30 -9.72 8.04 10.19
N MET A 31 -9.35 6.80 10.45
CA MET A 31 -9.86 5.62 9.75
C MET A 31 -10.11 4.46 10.73
N ASP A 32 -11.08 3.60 10.39
CA ASP A 32 -11.34 2.35 11.11
C ASP A 32 -10.80 1.16 10.28
N VAL A 33 -9.93 0.35 10.86
CA VAL A 33 -9.50 -0.91 10.26
C VAL A 33 -10.51 -1.99 10.63
N SER A 34 -11.34 -2.36 9.66
CA SER A 34 -12.40 -3.36 9.88
C SER A 34 -11.84 -4.78 9.96
N MET A 35 -10.79 -5.06 9.20
CA MET A 35 -10.17 -6.39 9.14
C MET A 35 -8.76 -6.33 8.55
N VAL A 36 -7.91 -7.25 8.98
CA VAL A 36 -6.64 -7.59 8.33
C VAL A 36 -6.78 -8.93 7.62
N ILE A 37 -6.47 -8.97 6.34
CA ILE A 37 -6.54 -10.19 5.52
C ILE A 37 -5.13 -10.61 5.11
N SER A 38 -4.83 -11.89 5.23
CA SER A 38 -3.57 -12.46 4.74
C SER A 38 -3.82 -13.67 3.84
N ASN A 39 -2.98 -13.83 2.81
CA ASN A 39 -2.90 -15.05 2.02
C ASN A 39 -1.90 -16.07 2.60
N ASN A 40 -1.30 -15.77 3.73
CA ASN A 40 -0.29 -16.60 4.40
C ASN A 40 -0.66 -16.75 5.88
N SER A 41 -0.98 -17.97 6.30
CA SER A 41 -1.33 -18.27 7.70
C SER A 41 -0.18 -18.06 8.70
N LYS A 42 1.07 -17.98 8.20
CA LYS A 42 2.28 -17.75 9.01
C LYS A 42 2.71 -16.27 9.01
N ALA A 43 1.91 -15.38 8.46
CA ALA A 43 2.22 -13.95 8.45
C ALA A 43 2.19 -13.37 9.86
N LYS A 44 3.32 -12.87 10.35
CA LYS A 44 3.43 -12.25 11.69
C LYS A 44 2.53 -11.01 11.85
N GLY A 45 2.15 -10.37 10.75
CA GLY A 45 1.18 -9.27 10.79
C GLY A 45 -0.21 -9.69 11.30
N LEU A 46 -0.56 -11.00 11.29
CA LEU A 46 -1.78 -11.50 11.90
C LEU A 46 -1.75 -11.40 13.44
N ASP A 47 -0.58 -11.56 14.05
CA ASP A 47 -0.37 -11.38 15.50
C ASP A 47 -0.50 -9.90 15.86
N ILE A 48 -0.02 -8.99 14.98
CA ILE A 48 -0.20 -7.55 15.16
C ILE A 48 -1.70 -7.19 15.17
N ALA A 49 -2.48 -7.72 14.22
CA ALA A 49 -3.92 -7.50 14.17
C ALA A 49 -4.62 -7.99 15.47
N GLU A 50 -4.27 -9.19 15.95
CA GLU A 50 -4.80 -9.76 17.19
C GLU A 50 -4.48 -8.89 18.40
N ASN A 51 -3.23 -8.46 18.56
CA ASN A 51 -2.78 -7.61 19.65
C ASN A 51 -3.47 -6.23 19.68
N HIS A 52 -4.00 -5.80 18.53
CA HIS A 52 -4.77 -4.56 18.38
C HIS A 52 -6.29 -4.79 18.37
N ASN A 53 -6.76 -6.00 18.70
CA ASN A 53 -8.18 -6.39 18.68
C ASN A 53 -8.86 -6.13 17.31
N ILE A 54 -8.14 -6.29 16.22
CA ILE A 54 -8.66 -6.16 14.85
C ILE A 54 -9.01 -7.57 14.33
N ALA A 55 -10.18 -7.70 13.73
CA ALA A 55 -10.58 -8.94 13.07
C ALA A 55 -9.54 -9.35 12.03
N LYS A 56 -9.20 -10.64 12.00
CA LYS A 56 -8.23 -11.18 11.03
C LYS A 56 -8.84 -12.34 10.25
N MET A 57 -8.44 -12.49 9.00
CA MET A 57 -8.87 -13.58 8.14
C MET A 57 -7.71 -14.04 7.26
N ILE A 58 -7.68 -15.35 7.01
CA ILE A 58 -6.78 -15.95 6.04
C ILE A 58 -7.61 -16.36 4.84
N ILE A 59 -7.25 -15.85 3.66
CA ILE A 59 -7.90 -16.22 2.39
C ILE A 59 -6.84 -16.82 1.50
N ASP A 60 -7.00 -18.09 1.14
CA ASP A 60 -6.17 -18.71 0.13
C ASP A 60 -6.43 -18.05 -1.23
N THR A 61 -5.37 -17.74 -1.97
CA THR A 61 -5.45 -17.13 -3.30
C THR A 61 -5.71 -18.17 -4.39
N ASN A 62 -6.72 -18.99 -4.18
CA ASN A 62 -7.27 -19.94 -5.13
C ASN A 62 -8.41 -19.33 -5.97
N GLU A 63 -9.12 -20.13 -6.73
CA GLU A 63 -10.21 -19.71 -7.63
C GLU A 63 -11.37 -18.98 -6.93
N SER A 64 -11.51 -19.10 -5.62
CA SER A 64 -12.59 -18.43 -4.85
C SER A 64 -12.16 -17.10 -4.22
N PHE A 65 -10.88 -16.70 -4.34
CA PHE A 65 -10.34 -15.53 -3.65
C PHE A 65 -11.12 -14.23 -3.95
N ASP A 66 -11.40 -13.97 -5.21
CA ASP A 66 -12.11 -12.77 -5.63
C ASP A 66 -13.57 -12.74 -5.14
N TYR A 67 -14.24 -13.87 -5.15
CA TYR A 67 -15.59 -13.99 -4.59
C TYR A 67 -15.60 -13.71 -3.08
N VAL A 68 -14.73 -14.36 -2.32
CA VAL A 68 -14.64 -14.19 -0.87
C VAL A 68 -14.26 -12.77 -0.49
N LEU A 69 -13.25 -12.19 -1.15
CA LEU A 69 -12.84 -10.80 -0.88
C LEU A 69 -13.96 -9.82 -1.23
N SER A 70 -14.64 -10.00 -2.37
CA SER A 70 -15.76 -9.14 -2.76
C SER A 70 -16.91 -9.20 -1.76
N ASP A 71 -17.28 -10.39 -1.31
CA ASP A 71 -18.35 -10.59 -0.34
C ASP A 71 -18.05 -9.87 0.99
N ILE A 72 -16.79 -9.96 1.45
CA ILE A 72 -16.35 -9.27 2.67
C ILE A 72 -16.40 -7.74 2.48
N VAL A 73 -15.88 -7.23 1.38
CA VAL A 73 -15.85 -5.79 1.08
C VAL A 73 -17.27 -5.21 1.03
N ASP A 74 -18.16 -5.89 0.33
CA ASP A 74 -19.54 -5.41 0.13
C ASP A 74 -20.36 -5.49 1.42
N LYS A 75 -20.33 -6.63 2.13
CA LYS A 75 -21.08 -6.83 3.38
C LYS A 75 -20.67 -5.85 4.49
N ASN A 76 -19.41 -5.50 4.54
CA ASN A 76 -18.88 -4.59 5.56
C ASN A 76 -18.89 -3.12 5.14
N ASN A 77 -19.32 -2.81 3.91
CA ASN A 77 -19.30 -1.46 3.33
C ASN A 77 -17.91 -0.83 3.45
N ILE A 78 -16.90 -1.51 2.91
CA ILE A 78 -15.50 -1.07 2.94
C ILE A 78 -15.28 0.04 1.93
N ASP A 79 -14.66 1.12 2.39
CA ASP A 79 -14.39 2.31 1.58
C ASP A 79 -13.00 2.25 0.93
N LEU A 80 -12.01 1.56 1.56
CA LEU A 80 -10.61 1.51 1.11
C LEU A 80 -9.97 0.14 1.34
N LEU A 81 -9.26 -0.37 0.34
CA LEU A 81 -8.38 -1.53 0.43
C LEU A 81 -6.93 -1.07 0.39
N ILE A 82 -6.11 -1.51 1.34
CA ILE A 82 -4.71 -1.12 1.46
C ILE A 82 -3.84 -2.37 1.35
N LEU A 83 -3.02 -2.44 0.31
CA LEU A 83 -2.02 -3.51 0.16
C LEU A 83 -0.75 -3.06 0.89
N ALA A 84 -0.49 -3.63 2.05
CA ALA A 84 0.65 -3.30 2.92
C ALA A 84 1.64 -4.48 2.97
N GLY A 85 2.33 -4.72 1.87
CA GLY A 85 3.18 -5.89 1.69
C GLY A 85 2.41 -7.17 1.35
N PHE A 86 1.38 -7.05 0.53
CA PHE A 86 0.63 -8.18 -0.02
C PHE A 86 1.32 -8.69 -1.29
N MET A 87 1.79 -9.94 -1.26
CA MET A 87 2.70 -10.51 -2.27
C MET A 87 1.97 -11.25 -3.41
N LYS A 88 0.65 -11.06 -3.54
CA LYS A 88 -0.14 -11.65 -4.62
C LYS A 88 -0.77 -10.58 -5.48
N ILE A 89 -0.88 -10.88 -6.77
CA ILE A 89 -1.57 -10.02 -7.72
C ILE A 89 -3.07 -10.17 -7.49
N LEU A 90 -3.77 -9.05 -7.34
CA LEU A 90 -5.23 -9.07 -7.24
C LEU A 90 -5.83 -9.41 -8.62
N PRO A 91 -6.87 -10.27 -8.66
CA PRO A 91 -7.58 -10.56 -9.91
C PRO A 91 -8.18 -9.30 -10.53
N LYS A 92 -8.27 -9.29 -11.87
CA LYS A 92 -8.87 -8.19 -12.63
C LYS A 92 -10.31 -7.88 -12.18
N THR A 93 -11.07 -8.91 -11.81
CA THR A 93 -12.43 -8.79 -11.25
C THR A 93 -12.47 -7.90 -10.01
N ILE A 94 -11.47 -7.98 -9.13
CA ILE A 94 -11.34 -7.15 -7.93
C ILE A 94 -10.90 -5.74 -8.28
N THR A 95 -9.86 -5.61 -9.10
CA THR A 95 -9.30 -4.29 -9.44
C THR A 95 -10.27 -3.43 -10.22
N ASP A 96 -11.07 -4.02 -11.12
CA ASP A 96 -12.09 -3.30 -11.87
C ASP A 96 -13.30 -2.93 -10.99
N LYS A 97 -13.75 -3.86 -10.12
CA LYS A 97 -14.90 -3.64 -9.25
C LYS A 97 -14.66 -2.54 -8.21
N TYR A 98 -13.45 -2.48 -7.69
CA TYR A 98 -13.05 -1.50 -6.66
C TYR A 98 -12.06 -0.47 -7.18
N ASP A 99 -12.19 -0.11 -8.45
CA ASP A 99 -11.33 0.90 -9.08
C ASP A 99 -11.37 2.23 -8.30
N GLY A 100 -10.19 2.81 -8.05
CA GLY A 100 -10.02 4.00 -7.23
C GLY A 100 -10.15 3.80 -5.71
N LYS A 101 -10.42 2.56 -5.25
CA LYS A 101 -10.52 2.21 -3.83
C LYS A 101 -9.40 1.29 -3.33
N ILE A 102 -8.42 0.98 -4.16
CA ILE A 102 -7.30 0.11 -3.80
C ILE A 102 -6.01 0.87 -3.98
N ILE A 103 -5.20 0.93 -2.92
CA ILE A 103 -3.85 1.49 -2.96
C ILE A 103 -2.83 0.44 -2.52
N ASN A 104 -1.61 0.56 -3.04
CA ASN A 104 -0.48 -0.31 -2.72
C ASN A 104 0.75 0.51 -2.41
N ILE A 105 1.57 0.04 -1.46
CA ILE A 105 2.94 0.49 -1.27
C ILE A 105 3.89 -0.45 -1.98
N HIS A 106 4.72 0.10 -2.87
CA HIS A 106 5.69 -0.65 -3.66
C HIS A 106 7.11 -0.14 -3.39
N PRO A 107 8.06 -1.03 -3.04
CA PRO A 107 9.41 -0.64 -2.63
C PRO A 107 10.32 -0.33 -3.82
N SER A 108 9.86 0.52 -4.74
CA SER A 108 10.68 1.08 -5.83
C SER A 108 10.14 2.43 -6.30
N LEU A 109 10.95 3.16 -7.04
CA LEU A 109 10.54 4.37 -7.77
C LEU A 109 9.86 3.94 -9.09
N LEU A 110 8.56 3.63 -9.03
CA LEU A 110 7.78 3.29 -10.22
C LEU A 110 7.90 4.39 -11.30
N PRO A 111 7.89 4.03 -12.58
CA PRO A 111 7.64 2.70 -13.16
C PRO A 111 8.83 1.73 -13.18
N LYS A 112 9.98 2.10 -12.59
CA LYS A 112 11.13 1.19 -12.50
C LYS A 112 10.88 0.05 -11.51
N HIS A 113 11.45 -1.11 -11.82
CA HIS A 113 11.49 -2.28 -10.93
C HIS A 113 10.12 -2.73 -10.42
N LYS A 114 9.14 -2.84 -11.32
CA LYS A 114 7.85 -3.48 -11.02
C LYS A 114 8.04 -4.92 -10.52
N GLY A 115 7.09 -5.41 -9.70
CA GLY A 115 7.08 -6.76 -9.17
C GLY A 115 8.07 -6.99 -8.03
N LEU A 116 8.50 -8.23 -7.86
CA LEU A 116 9.33 -8.66 -6.72
C LEU A 116 10.82 -8.33 -6.89
N ASP A 117 11.60 -8.57 -5.82
CA ASP A 117 13.08 -8.43 -5.77
C ASP A 117 13.61 -7.04 -6.15
N THR A 118 12.89 -5.99 -5.81
CA THR A 118 13.20 -4.59 -6.16
C THR A 118 14.59 -4.18 -5.70
N HIS A 119 14.99 -4.51 -4.46
CA HIS A 119 16.30 -4.17 -3.90
C HIS A 119 17.45 -4.79 -4.69
N LYS A 120 17.34 -6.09 -5.06
CA LYS A 120 18.33 -6.77 -5.90
C LYS A 120 18.41 -6.16 -7.30
N LYS A 121 17.25 -5.76 -7.86
CA LYS A 121 17.21 -5.08 -9.17
C LYS A 121 17.95 -3.75 -9.14
N VAL A 122 17.76 -2.94 -8.10
CA VAL A 122 18.45 -1.65 -7.89
C VAL A 122 19.95 -1.85 -7.73
N ILE A 123 20.37 -2.83 -6.91
CA ILE A 123 21.80 -3.16 -6.72
C ILE A 123 22.43 -3.56 -8.05
N LYS A 124 21.78 -4.45 -8.80
CA LYS A 124 22.27 -4.92 -10.11
C LYS A 124 22.36 -3.78 -11.14
N ALA A 125 21.36 -2.88 -11.14
CA ALA A 125 21.32 -1.73 -12.05
C ALA A 125 22.25 -0.59 -11.63
N LYS A 126 22.78 -0.61 -10.40
CA LYS A 126 23.54 0.50 -9.78
C LYS A 126 22.78 1.83 -9.90
N ASP A 127 21.47 1.79 -9.64
CA ASP A 127 20.66 3.01 -9.71
C ASP A 127 21.15 4.02 -8.66
N LYS A 128 21.36 5.25 -9.09
CA LYS A 128 21.79 6.36 -8.21
C LYS A 128 20.71 6.71 -7.17
N PHE A 129 19.44 6.54 -7.51
CA PHE A 129 18.32 6.82 -6.62
C PHE A 129 17.46 5.57 -6.46
N HIS A 130 16.98 5.37 -5.24
CA HIS A 130 15.97 4.37 -4.92
C HIS A 130 14.91 4.97 -4.00
N GLY A 131 13.79 4.26 -3.83
CA GLY A 131 12.68 4.78 -3.02
C GLY A 131 11.50 3.83 -2.99
N ALA A 132 10.38 4.37 -2.57
CA ALA A 132 9.10 3.67 -2.56
C ALA A 132 8.01 4.53 -3.20
N SER A 133 6.96 3.87 -3.69
CA SER A 133 5.81 4.51 -4.33
C SER A 133 4.51 4.03 -3.71
N VAL A 134 3.60 4.94 -3.39
CA VAL A 134 2.19 4.58 -3.17
C VAL A 134 1.42 4.89 -4.44
N HIS A 135 0.67 3.91 -4.93
CA HIS A 135 -0.06 4.02 -6.18
C HIS A 135 -1.45 3.38 -6.08
N TYR A 136 -2.37 3.80 -6.94
CA TYR A 136 -3.62 3.07 -7.13
C TYR A 136 -3.36 1.73 -7.81
N VAL A 137 -4.08 0.70 -7.38
CA VAL A 137 -3.97 -0.63 -7.99
C VAL A 137 -4.94 -0.75 -9.15
N THR A 138 -4.42 -1.27 -10.26
CA THR A 138 -5.17 -1.59 -11.49
C THR A 138 -4.89 -3.04 -11.88
N SER A 139 -5.48 -3.49 -12.99
CA SER A 139 -5.19 -4.82 -13.53
C SER A 139 -3.77 -4.97 -14.10
N GLU A 140 -3.08 -3.86 -14.35
CA GLU A 140 -1.66 -3.87 -14.71
C GLU A 140 -0.79 -3.93 -13.46
N LEU A 141 0.15 -4.87 -13.41
CA LEU A 141 1.09 -5.01 -12.30
C LEU A 141 1.87 -3.71 -12.07
N ASP A 142 1.70 -3.12 -10.89
CA ASP A 142 2.31 -1.85 -10.47
C ASP A 142 2.20 -0.73 -11.54
N GLY A 143 1.08 -0.73 -12.28
CA GLY A 143 0.85 0.14 -13.43
C GLY A 143 -0.15 1.27 -13.21
N GLY A 144 -0.79 1.33 -12.05
CA GLY A 144 -1.77 2.38 -11.75
C GLY A 144 -1.14 3.74 -11.43
N PRO A 145 -1.96 4.81 -11.40
CA PRO A 145 -1.50 6.16 -11.09
C PRO A 145 -0.73 6.23 -9.78
N ILE A 146 0.46 6.81 -9.82
CA ILE A 146 1.34 6.95 -8.64
C ILE A 146 0.95 8.21 -7.89
N ILE A 147 0.58 8.06 -6.63
CA ILE A 147 0.10 9.15 -5.76
C ILE A 147 1.28 9.94 -5.20
N ILE A 148 2.19 9.23 -4.54
CA ILE A 148 3.35 9.82 -3.88
C ILE A 148 4.56 8.90 -4.03
N GLN A 149 5.73 9.50 -4.19
CA GLN A 149 7.02 8.80 -4.17
C GLN A 149 7.95 9.43 -3.15
N GLY A 150 8.60 8.59 -2.35
CA GLY A 150 9.73 8.99 -1.53
C GLY A 150 11.02 8.46 -2.11
N ARG A 151 12.10 9.26 -2.11
CA ARG A 151 13.38 8.85 -2.67
C ARG A 151 14.57 9.24 -1.80
N TYR A 152 15.66 8.49 -1.97
CA TYR A 152 16.97 8.80 -1.40
C TYR A 152 18.08 8.49 -2.41
N GLU A 153 19.25 9.07 -2.23
CA GLU A 153 20.45 8.74 -3.03
C GLU A 153 21.13 7.50 -2.46
N VAL A 154 21.39 6.50 -3.31
CA VAL A 154 22.01 5.24 -2.91
C VAL A 154 23.53 5.44 -2.87
N ASP A 155 24.08 5.44 -1.67
CA ASP A 155 25.52 5.56 -1.40
C ASP A 155 26.18 4.18 -1.18
N GLN A 156 25.40 3.19 -0.74
CA GLN A 156 25.87 1.82 -0.47
C GLN A 156 24.92 0.78 -1.10
N TYR A 157 25.47 -0.10 -1.95
CA TYR A 157 24.71 -1.17 -2.60
C TYR A 157 24.71 -2.46 -1.77
N ASP A 158 24.31 -2.34 -0.52
CA ASP A 158 24.06 -3.43 0.40
C ASP A 158 22.54 -3.65 0.56
N GLU A 159 22.08 -4.91 0.46
CA GLU A 159 20.65 -5.23 0.44
C GLU A 159 19.96 -4.86 1.76
N GLU A 160 20.62 -5.07 2.91
CA GLU A 160 20.03 -4.77 4.22
C GLU A 160 19.97 -3.26 4.49
N ILE A 161 20.99 -2.51 4.05
CA ILE A 161 21.00 -1.05 4.14
C ILE A 161 19.89 -0.46 3.26
N ILE A 162 19.78 -0.92 2.02
CA ILE A 162 18.74 -0.50 1.08
C ILE A 162 17.36 -0.79 1.67
N LYS A 163 17.12 -1.99 2.16
CA LYS A 163 15.86 -2.39 2.76
C LYS A 163 15.49 -1.52 3.97
N LYS A 164 16.45 -1.24 4.84
CA LYS A 164 16.24 -0.33 5.98
C LYS A 164 15.82 1.07 5.52
N ASN A 165 16.51 1.65 4.55
CA ASN A 165 16.21 2.97 4.03
C ASN A 165 14.82 3.01 3.36
N ILE A 166 14.48 1.97 2.61
CA ILE A 166 13.15 1.85 1.99
C ILE A 166 12.05 1.78 3.04
N HIS A 167 12.20 0.99 4.10
CA HIS A 167 11.22 0.94 5.17
C HIS A 167 11.01 2.32 5.82
N MET A 168 12.07 3.11 6.01
CA MET A 168 11.95 4.47 6.54
C MET A 168 11.13 5.38 5.62
N ILE A 169 11.27 5.23 4.30
CA ILE A 169 10.45 5.95 3.32
C ILE A 169 9.00 5.48 3.35
N GLU A 170 8.78 4.16 3.31
CA GLU A 170 7.44 3.57 3.35
C GLU A 170 6.65 4.04 4.57
N TYR A 171 7.30 4.10 5.74
CA TYR A 171 6.67 4.55 6.99
C TYR A 171 6.27 6.02 6.98
N GLN A 172 6.82 6.82 6.09
CA GLN A 172 6.42 8.21 5.92
C GLN A 172 5.34 8.36 4.86
N ILE A 173 5.57 7.83 3.65
CA ILE A 173 4.68 8.11 2.52
C ILE A 173 3.36 7.33 2.55
N LEU A 174 3.33 6.12 3.12
CA LEU A 174 2.10 5.33 3.18
C LEU A 174 1.04 5.97 4.09
N PRO A 175 1.35 6.39 5.34
CA PRO A 175 0.38 7.11 6.17
C PRO A 175 -0.12 8.41 5.54
N ILE A 176 0.75 9.16 4.86
CA ILE A 176 0.38 10.40 4.14
C ILE A 176 -0.63 10.08 3.04
N ALA A 177 -0.36 9.10 2.19
CA ALA A 177 -1.28 8.71 1.11
C ALA A 177 -2.63 8.22 1.66
N ILE A 178 -2.61 7.39 2.72
CA ILE A 178 -3.84 6.93 3.38
C ILE A 178 -4.65 8.13 3.91
N LYS A 179 -4.00 9.08 4.58
CA LYS A 179 -4.65 10.28 5.08
C LYS A 179 -5.34 11.05 3.95
N TRP A 180 -4.67 11.25 2.83
CA TRP A 180 -5.26 11.93 1.66
C TRP A 180 -6.44 11.17 1.06
N CYS A 181 -6.41 9.82 1.02
CA CYS A 181 -7.57 9.02 0.61
C CYS A 181 -8.75 9.22 1.56
N VAL A 182 -8.51 9.16 2.87
CA VAL A 182 -9.53 9.26 3.92
C VAL A 182 -10.18 10.64 3.94
N GLU A 183 -9.40 11.67 3.69
CA GLU A 183 -9.86 13.07 3.64
C GLU A 183 -10.46 13.46 2.27
N ASN A 184 -10.49 12.53 1.30
CA ASN A 184 -10.89 12.76 -0.09
C ASN A 184 -10.07 13.85 -0.79
N ASN A 185 -8.84 14.08 -0.36
CA ASN A 185 -7.93 15.02 -1.00
C ASN A 185 -7.41 14.48 -2.33
N ILE A 186 -7.40 13.14 -2.50
CA ILE A 186 -7.02 12.49 -3.75
C ILE A 186 -8.18 11.66 -4.30
N VAL A 187 -8.39 11.77 -5.62
CA VAL A 187 -9.40 11.01 -6.36
C VAL A 187 -8.78 10.47 -7.64
N LYS A 188 -8.92 9.16 -7.88
CA LYS A 188 -8.48 8.53 -9.13
C LYS A 188 -9.38 8.96 -10.29
N LEU A 189 -8.77 9.36 -11.40
CA LEU A 189 -9.43 9.82 -12.63
C LEU A 189 -8.84 9.07 -13.84
N GLY A 190 -9.32 7.86 -14.10
CA GLY A 190 -8.74 7.00 -15.13
C GLY A 190 -7.27 6.67 -14.81
N ASN A 191 -6.35 7.06 -15.69
CA ASN A 191 -4.91 6.85 -15.52
C ASN A 191 -4.19 8.00 -14.80
N LYS A 192 -4.95 8.97 -14.25
CA LYS A 192 -4.46 10.11 -13.49
C LYS A 192 -5.13 10.15 -12.12
N PHE A 193 -4.74 11.12 -11.32
CA PHE A 193 -5.45 11.44 -10.09
C PHE A 193 -5.52 12.97 -9.91
N SER A 194 -6.48 13.42 -9.12
CA SER A 194 -6.51 14.80 -8.65
C SER A 194 -6.06 14.89 -7.20
N PHE A 195 -5.43 16.00 -6.85
CA PHE A 195 -5.12 16.38 -5.47
C PHE A 195 -5.78 17.72 -5.16
N ASN A 196 -6.65 17.74 -4.16
CA ASN A 196 -7.48 18.92 -3.82
C ASN A 196 -8.24 19.50 -5.02
N GLY A 197 -8.70 18.63 -5.93
CA GLY A 197 -9.44 19.01 -7.13
C GLY A 197 -8.58 19.35 -8.36
N GLU A 198 -7.27 19.48 -8.23
CA GLU A 198 -6.36 19.72 -9.34
C GLU A 198 -5.81 18.40 -9.89
N ILE A 199 -5.86 18.20 -11.21
CA ILE A 199 -5.31 17.01 -11.86
C ILE A 199 -3.79 17.11 -11.87
N LEU A 200 -3.11 16.10 -11.34
CA LEU A 200 -1.66 16.03 -11.35
C LEU A 200 -1.17 15.09 -12.47
N GLU A 201 -0.16 15.55 -13.20
CA GLU A 201 0.51 14.78 -14.27
C GLU A 201 1.67 13.93 -13.72
N CYS A 202 2.19 14.30 -12.54
CA CYS A 202 3.30 13.63 -11.88
C CYS A 202 2.94 13.29 -10.44
N PRO A 203 3.57 12.25 -9.85
CA PRO A 203 3.40 11.93 -8.44
C PRO A 203 3.89 13.08 -7.55
N ILE A 204 3.31 13.17 -6.35
CA ILE A 204 3.80 14.08 -5.33
C ILE A 204 5.14 13.53 -4.81
N GLU A 205 6.20 14.34 -4.83
CA GLU A 205 7.52 13.93 -4.34
C GLU A 205 7.66 14.22 -2.84
N HIS A 206 8.11 13.22 -2.10
CA HIS A 206 8.51 13.33 -0.71
C HIS A 206 10.02 13.14 -0.61
N VAL A 207 10.72 14.19 -0.21
CA VAL A 207 12.18 14.15 -0.02
C VAL A 207 12.45 13.91 1.46
N LEU A 208 13.17 12.82 1.77
CA LEU A 208 13.67 12.61 3.12
C LEU A 208 14.59 13.79 3.48
N LYS A 209 14.22 14.48 4.55
CA LYS A 209 15.17 15.41 5.20
C LYS A 209 16.10 14.54 6.05
N ASN A 210 17.40 14.58 5.69
CA ASN A 210 18.47 14.00 6.51
C ASN A 210 18.49 14.63 7.90
#